data_0aa763fd20ea86437a25983270c78f9b
#
_entry.id   0aa763fd20ea86437a25983270c78f9b
#
_cell.length_a   1.000
_cell.length_b   1.000
_cell.length_c   1.000
_cell.angle_alpha   90.00
_cell.angle_beta   90.00
_cell.angle_gamma   90.00
#
_symmetry.space_group_name_H-M   'P 1'
#
loop_
_entity.id
_entity.type
_entity.pdbx_description
1 polymer ?
#
loop_
_entity_poly.entity_id
_entity_poly.type
_entity_poly.pdbx_seq_one_letter_code
_entity_poly.pdbx_strand_id
1 'polypeptide(L)'
;NINVMRYDFVNNLSIKATNTTKISLGLNVSLRDWKGPSAGVDGIFSMSREASPVDFPIVYPARNDKEIYTLWGGMSGGIYNNGYRNPVAEYVVGYKKQFASTVNANIRLDQDLKMVTKGLKLHVLASFKNWSKTETTRKAGYNQFEIDQYNEATGEYTLSRVGNEQKTALNTEGAATGDRRIFIQAYLDYKRKFGVHDVNAMLLYNQDQLDNNKPDNLLSSLPRRKQGIAARLSYAYDDRYLAEVNFGYNGSENFAKNNRFGFFPSIALGYNISQEKFWEPISNVISHFKLRGSYGLVGNDGINERYAYLEDIVLSSDKWKYTTGVNQNVNLQGPV
;
A
#
# COMPACT_ATOMS: atom_id res chain seq x y z
N ASN A 1 -2.74 10.82 25.70
CA ASN A 1 -3.93 10.86 24.84
C ASN A 1 -3.55 10.61 23.40
N ILE A 2 -4.34 9.78 22.71
CA ILE A 2 -4.23 9.59 21.27
C ILE A 2 -5.09 10.68 20.64
N ASN A 3 -4.49 11.41 19.70
CA ASN A 3 -5.18 12.41 18.92
C ASN A 3 -5.01 12.12 17.42
N VAL A 4 -6.11 12.12 16.68
CA VAL A 4 -6.13 11.92 15.24
C VAL A 4 -6.96 13.02 14.62
N MET A 5 -6.34 13.81 13.74
CA MET A 5 -7.04 14.78 12.92
C MET A 5 -6.87 14.41 11.45
N ARG A 6 -7.96 14.44 10.71
CA ARG A 6 -7.95 14.19 9.28
C ARG A 6 -8.72 15.30 8.56
N TYR A 7 -8.11 15.79 7.51
CA TYR A 7 -8.68 16.82 6.65
C TYR A 7 -8.72 16.26 5.22
N ASP A 8 -9.90 16.19 4.66
CA ASP A 8 -10.11 15.73 3.29
C ASP A 8 -10.67 16.91 2.46
N PHE A 9 -9.94 17.25 1.40
CA PHE A 9 -10.35 18.25 0.43
C PHE A 9 -10.58 17.56 -0.91
N VAL A 10 -11.81 17.66 -1.43
CA VAL A 10 -12.21 17.07 -2.71
C VAL A 10 -12.75 18.16 -3.61
N ASN A 11 -12.14 18.30 -4.79
CA ASN A 11 -12.61 19.20 -5.82
C ASN A 11 -12.74 18.46 -7.15
N ASN A 12 -13.91 18.55 -7.77
CA ASN A 12 -14.17 18.00 -9.09
C ASN A 12 -14.77 19.10 -9.97
N LEU A 13 -14.06 19.43 -11.04
CA LEU A 13 -14.48 20.42 -12.00
C LEU A 13 -14.66 19.76 -13.38
N SER A 14 -15.78 20.01 -14.03
CA SER A 14 -16.01 19.56 -15.40
C SER A 14 -16.43 20.74 -16.27
N ILE A 15 -15.70 20.94 -17.36
CA ILE A 15 -15.89 22.05 -18.28
C ILE A 15 -16.17 21.48 -19.67
N LYS A 16 -17.23 21.93 -20.29
CA LYS A 16 -17.49 21.72 -21.72
C LYS A 16 -16.74 22.81 -22.49
N ALA A 17 -15.51 22.51 -22.92
CA ALA A 17 -14.68 23.46 -23.66
C ALA A 17 -15.27 23.76 -25.04
N THR A 18 -15.89 22.75 -25.68
CA THR A 18 -16.65 22.87 -26.94
C THR A 18 -17.86 21.93 -26.91
N ASN A 19 -18.67 21.92 -27.95
CA ASN A 19 -19.78 20.97 -28.07
C ASN A 19 -19.32 19.51 -28.22
N THR A 20 -18.05 19.28 -28.47
CA THR A 20 -17.44 17.96 -28.70
C THR A 20 -16.35 17.64 -27.69
N THR A 21 -15.92 18.62 -26.88
CA THR A 21 -14.78 18.48 -25.96
C THR A 21 -15.21 18.75 -24.52
N LYS A 22 -14.97 17.79 -23.64
CA LYS A 22 -15.16 17.92 -22.18
C LYS A 22 -13.83 17.69 -21.48
N ILE A 23 -13.48 18.61 -20.58
CA ILE A 23 -12.31 18.49 -19.70
C ILE A 23 -12.82 18.33 -18.28
N SER A 24 -12.29 17.35 -17.57
CA SER A 24 -12.60 17.12 -16.15
C SER A 24 -11.31 17.13 -15.36
N LEU A 25 -11.30 17.90 -14.26
CA LEU A 25 -10.21 18.00 -13.30
C LEU A 25 -10.70 17.45 -11.97
N GLY A 26 -9.94 16.58 -11.38
CA GLY A 26 -10.18 16.06 -10.03
C GLY A 26 -8.95 16.30 -9.16
N LEU A 27 -9.17 16.89 -7.99
CA LEU A 27 -8.15 17.05 -6.97
C LEU A 27 -8.71 16.51 -5.64
N ASN A 28 -8.01 15.53 -5.08
CA ASN A 28 -8.32 15.00 -3.77
C ASN A 28 -7.05 15.06 -2.91
N VAL A 29 -7.12 15.78 -1.81
CA VAL A 29 -6.04 15.93 -0.84
C VAL A 29 -6.53 15.42 0.50
N SER A 30 -5.81 14.48 1.10
CA SER A 30 -6.06 13.97 2.44
C SER A 30 -4.84 14.22 3.30
N LEU A 31 -5.03 14.92 4.41
CA LEU A 31 -4.01 15.19 5.41
C LEU A 31 -4.41 14.51 6.71
N ARG A 32 -3.47 13.81 7.33
CA ARG A 32 -3.70 13.12 8.59
C ARG A 32 -2.59 13.45 9.58
N ASP A 33 -2.96 14.07 10.68
CA ASP A 33 -2.13 14.22 11.87
C ASP A 33 -2.50 13.14 12.88
N TRP A 34 -1.51 12.44 13.40
CA TRP A 34 -1.66 11.48 14.46
C TRP A 34 -0.62 11.75 15.55
N LYS A 35 -1.06 11.75 16.79
CA LYS A 35 -0.20 11.81 17.98
C LYS A 35 -0.63 10.76 18.99
N GLY A 36 0.32 10.02 19.53
CA GLY A 36 0.07 8.99 20.54
C GLY A 36 1.33 8.63 21.33
N PRO A 37 1.26 7.59 22.13
CA PRO A 37 2.42 7.13 22.92
C PRO A 37 3.57 6.66 22.01
N SER A 38 4.80 6.79 22.49
CA SER A 38 6.00 6.41 21.72
C SER A 38 6.04 4.93 21.35
N ALA A 39 5.59 4.05 22.24
CA ALA A 39 5.48 2.60 21.99
C ALA A 39 4.33 2.19 21.07
N GLY A 40 3.47 3.13 20.67
CA GLY A 40 2.24 2.84 19.94
C GLY A 40 1.14 2.27 20.84
N VAL A 41 -0.05 2.12 20.27
CA VAL A 41 -1.23 1.60 21.00
C VAL A 41 -1.04 0.12 21.32
N ASP A 42 -0.64 -0.66 20.32
CA ASP A 42 -0.46 -2.11 20.45
C ASP A 42 0.66 -2.45 21.46
N GLY A 43 1.74 -1.65 21.45
CA GLY A 43 2.84 -1.80 22.42
C GLY A 43 2.38 -1.56 23.86
N ILE A 44 1.63 -0.47 24.12
CA ILE A 44 1.07 -0.20 25.43
C ILE A 44 0.09 -1.29 25.86
N PHE A 45 -0.77 -1.75 24.94
CA PHE A 45 -1.73 -2.82 25.23
C PHE A 45 -1.05 -4.14 25.57
N SER A 46 -0.01 -4.53 24.81
CA SER A 46 0.78 -5.75 25.12
C SER A 46 1.43 -5.66 26.49
N MET A 47 2.09 -4.54 26.80
CA MET A 47 2.71 -4.33 28.12
C MET A 47 1.68 -4.36 29.26
N SER A 48 0.48 -3.79 29.04
CA SER A 48 -0.59 -3.82 30.05
C SER A 48 -1.12 -5.23 30.33
N ARG A 49 -1.00 -6.15 29.36
CA ARG A 49 -1.35 -7.56 29.58
C ARG A 49 -0.27 -8.36 30.30
N GLU A 50 0.99 -7.94 30.16
CA GLU A 50 2.15 -8.59 30.77
C GLU A 50 2.43 -8.06 32.18
N ALA A 51 2.16 -6.76 32.42
CA ALA A 51 2.35 -6.13 33.71
C ALA A 51 1.23 -6.52 34.67
N SER A 52 1.60 -7.18 35.79
CA SER A 52 0.68 -7.53 36.85
C SER A 52 0.72 -6.47 37.95
N PRO A 53 -0.42 -5.86 38.32
CA PRO A 53 -0.47 -4.88 39.42
C PRO A 53 -0.21 -5.48 40.78
N VAL A 54 -0.20 -6.80 40.90
CA VAL A 54 0.16 -7.53 42.16
C VAL A 54 1.67 -7.62 42.30
N ASP A 55 2.42 -7.70 41.18
CA ASP A 55 3.86 -7.89 41.20
C ASP A 55 4.62 -6.60 41.48
N PHE A 56 4.11 -5.47 41.00
CA PHE A 56 4.70 -4.15 41.24
C PHE A 56 3.68 -3.01 41.07
N PRO A 57 3.82 -1.93 41.89
CA PRO A 57 2.98 -0.74 41.73
C PRO A 57 3.38 0.07 40.47
N ILE A 58 2.52 0.98 40.06
CA ILE A 58 2.87 1.92 39.00
C ILE A 58 4.07 2.78 39.37
N VAL A 59 4.07 3.31 40.58
CA VAL A 59 5.12 4.18 41.17
C VAL A 59 5.26 3.87 42.62
N TYR A 60 6.50 3.73 43.11
CA TYR A 60 6.79 3.70 44.55
C TYR A 60 6.81 5.14 45.10
N PRO A 61 6.33 5.37 46.33
CA PRO A 61 6.41 6.67 46.96
C PRO A 61 7.87 7.07 47.20
N ALA A 62 8.16 8.35 47.09
CA ALA A 62 9.47 8.89 47.44
C ALA A 62 9.74 8.68 48.93
N ARG A 63 10.94 8.18 49.25
CA ARG A 63 11.32 7.82 50.66
C ARG A 63 11.98 8.99 51.37
N ASN A 64 12.48 9.98 50.61
CA ASN A 64 13.10 11.17 51.13
C ASN A 64 13.09 12.31 50.12
N ASP A 65 13.35 13.54 50.54
CA ASP A 65 13.33 14.75 49.72
C ASP A 65 14.45 14.81 48.66
N LYS A 66 15.39 13.86 48.66
CA LYS A 66 16.49 13.77 47.68
C LYS A 66 16.11 12.96 46.44
N GLU A 67 15.01 12.20 46.52
CA GLU A 67 14.48 11.42 45.39
C GLU A 67 13.62 12.31 44.47
N ILE A 68 14.28 13.08 43.60
CA ILE A 68 13.66 14.04 42.68
C ILE A 68 13.12 13.39 41.39
N TYR A 69 13.31 12.09 41.21
CA TYR A 69 12.87 11.33 40.04
C TYR A 69 11.77 10.35 40.40
N THR A 70 10.92 10.05 39.43
CA THR A 70 9.82 9.08 39.64
C THR A 70 10.37 7.65 39.80
N LEU A 71 10.02 6.99 40.88
CA LEU A 71 10.39 5.59 41.15
C LEU A 71 9.37 4.65 40.50
N TRP A 72 9.53 4.42 39.22
CA TRP A 72 8.64 3.55 38.45
C TRP A 72 8.77 2.11 38.94
N GLY A 73 7.64 1.46 39.21
CA GLY A 73 7.62 0.04 39.55
C GLY A 73 7.98 -0.82 38.34
N GLY A 74 8.65 -1.92 38.64
CA GLY A 74 9.02 -2.94 37.65
C GLY A 74 9.41 -4.22 38.40
N MET A 75 9.74 -5.27 37.68
CA MET A 75 10.15 -6.55 38.21
C MET A 75 11.25 -7.14 37.36
N SER A 76 12.30 -7.65 37.95
CA SER A 76 13.36 -8.37 37.25
C SER A 76 12.84 -9.70 36.69
N GLY A 77 13.45 -10.18 35.61
CA GLY A 77 13.01 -11.39 34.90
C GLY A 77 12.11 -11.06 33.72
N GLY A 78 11.45 -12.07 33.18
CA GLY A 78 10.64 -11.96 31.97
C GLY A 78 11.48 -12.04 30.70
N ILE A 79 10.83 -11.78 29.56
CA ILE A 79 11.42 -11.89 28.20
C ILE A 79 12.26 -10.67 27.79
N TYR A 80 12.25 -9.62 28.58
CA TYR A 80 12.99 -8.38 28.30
C TYR A 80 14.26 -8.26 29.11
N ASN A 81 15.35 -7.78 28.53
CA ASN A 81 16.64 -7.56 29.22
C ASN A 81 16.56 -6.61 30.41
N ASN A 82 15.53 -5.78 30.50
CA ASN A 82 15.27 -4.81 31.57
C ASN A 82 14.02 -5.19 32.41
N GLY A 83 13.68 -6.48 32.48
CA GLY A 83 12.52 -6.96 33.23
C GLY A 83 11.15 -6.60 32.56
N TYR A 84 10.09 -6.79 33.35
CA TYR A 84 8.74 -6.41 32.92
C TYR A 84 8.60 -4.88 32.83
N ARG A 85 8.08 -4.39 31.70
CA ARG A 85 7.93 -2.95 31.49
C ARG A 85 6.70 -2.38 32.17
N ASN A 86 6.84 -1.18 32.72
CA ASN A 86 5.73 -0.42 33.27
C ASN A 86 4.94 0.30 32.16
N PRO A 87 3.68 -0.10 31.87
CA PRO A 87 2.92 0.47 30.76
C PRO A 87 2.60 1.96 30.96
N VAL A 88 2.44 2.41 32.20
CA VAL A 88 2.15 3.82 32.51
C VAL A 88 3.42 4.66 32.30
N ALA A 89 4.58 4.19 32.72
CA ALA A 89 5.85 4.84 32.45
C ALA A 89 6.06 4.97 30.92
N GLU A 90 5.89 3.87 30.16
CA GLU A 90 6.01 3.90 28.68
C GLU A 90 5.02 4.88 28.01
N TYR A 91 3.86 5.05 28.61
CA TYR A 91 2.86 6.00 28.11
C TYR A 91 3.26 7.46 28.32
N VAL A 92 3.93 7.80 29.43
CA VAL A 92 4.22 9.19 29.81
C VAL A 92 5.61 9.67 29.40
N VAL A 93 6.62 8.76 29.25
CA VAL A 93 8.01 9.15 28.97
C VAL A 93 8.29 9.57 27.53
N GLY A 94 7.30 9.46 26.64
CA GLY A 94 7.49 9.85 25.28
C GLY A 94 6.21 9.90 24.45
N TYR A 95 6.35 10.42 23.24
CA TYR A 95 5.27 10.48 22.28
C TYR A 95 5.78 10.30 20.85
N LYS A 96 4.88 9.85 20.00
CA LYS A 96 5.06 9.74 18.57
C LYS A 96 4.10 10.68 17.86
N LYS A 97 4.61 11.43 16.89
CA LYS A 97 3.81 12.21 15.95
C LYS A 97 3.97 11.66 14.55
N GLN A 98 2.89 11.57 13.81
CA GLN A 98 2.88 11.18 12.40
C GLN A 98 2.10 12.22 11.61
N PHE A 99 2.67 12.65 10.52
CA PHE A 99 1.97 13.43 9.51
C PHE A 99 1.97 12.64 8.20
N ALA A 100 0.78 12.37 7.68
CA ALA A 100 0.62 11.71 6.39
C ALA A 100 -0.18 12.61 5.45
N SER A 101 0.29 12.72 4.21
CA SER A 101 -0.42 13.43 3.16
C SER A 101 -0.61 12.54 1.93
N THR A 102 -1.78 12.61 1.34
CA THR A 102 -2.09 11.97 0.06
C THR A 102 -2.67 13.03 -0.87
N VAL A 103 -2.04 13.21 -2.02
CA VAL A 103 -2.52 14.09 -3.09
C VAL A 103 -2.82 13.23 -4.30
N ASN A 104 -4.05 13.28 -4.78
CA ASN A 104 -4.46 12.67 -6.05
C ASN A 104 -4.96 13.78 -6.96
N ALA A 105 -4.32 13.95 -8.12
CA ALA A 105 -4.73 14.89 -9.15
C ALA A 105 -4.99 14.13 -10.45
N ASN A 106 -6.14 14.37 -11.06
CA ASN A 106 -6.54 13.73 -12.29
C ASN A 106 -6.98 14.80 -13.30
N ILE A 107 -6.55 14.63 -14.55
CA ILE A 107 -7.07 15.38 -15.68
C ILE A 107 -7.61 14.39 -16.70
N ARG A 108 -8.85 14.59 -17.14
CA ARG A 108 -9.50 13.78 -18.15
C ARG A 108 -9.99 14.67 -19.30
N LEU A 109 -9.69 14.25 -20.51
CA LEU A 109 -10.19 14.80 -21.74
C LEU A 109 -11.10 13.78 -22.42
N ASP A 110 -12.34 14.15 -22.68
CA ASP A 110 -13.29 13.38 -23.48
C ASP A 110 -13.61 14.18 -24.76
N GLN A 111 -13.25 13.62 -25.91
CA GLN A 111 -13.42 14.25 -27.24
C GLN A 111 -14.34 13.39 -28.12
N ASP A 112 -15.45 13.95 -28.54
CA ASP A 112 -16.30 13.35 -29.57
C ASP A 112 -15.69 13.61 -30.95
N LEU A 113 -15.34 12.56 -31.67
CA LEU A 113 -14.72 12.58 -32.99
C LEU A 113 -15.74 12.34 -34.10
N LYS A 114 -17.00 12.74 -33.89
CA LYS A 114 -18.07 12.61 -34.91
C LYS A 114 -17.75 13.26 -36.24
N MET A 115 -16.80 14.21 -36.27
CA MET A 115 -16.29 14.81 -37.52
C MET A 115 -15.54 13.80 -38.39
N VAL A 116 -14.91 12.79 -37.79
CA VAL A 116 -14.20 11.71 -38.48
C VAL A 116 -15.19 10.60 -38.83
N THR A 117 -15.90 10.09 -37.83
CA THR A 117 -16.97 9.11 -38.02
C THR A 117 -17.93 9.12 -36.82
N LYS A 118 -19.22 8.89 -37.08
CA LYS A 118 -20.25 8.82 -36.04
C LYS A 118 -19.94 7.65 -35.11
N GLY A 119 -19.99 7.92 -33.81
CA GLY A 119 -19.77 6.90 -32.76
C GLY A 119 -18.32 6.76 -32.29
N LEU A 120 -17.37 7.51 -32.86
CA LEU A 120 -15.97 7.51 -32.40
C LEU A 120 -15.74 8.56 -31.31
N LYS A 121 -15.08 8.18 -30.25
CA LYS A 121 -14.68 9.05 -29.14
C LYS A 121 -13.25 8.77 -28.74
N LEU A 122 -12.54 9.80 -28.33
CA LEU A 122 -11.22 9.73 -27.72
C LEU A 122 -11.34 10.11 -26.25
N HIS A 123 -10.71 9.34 -25.40
CA HIS A 123 -10.61 9.57 -23.97
C HIS A 123 -9.14 9.57 -23.56
N VAL A 124 -8.69 10.60 -22.86
CA VAL A 124 -7.34 10.69 -22.32
C VAL A 124 -7.45 10.97 -20.82
N LEU A 125 -6.71 10.22 -20.01
CA LEU A 125 -6.60 10.38 -18.57
C LEU A 125 -5.13 10.48 -18.20
N ALA A 126 -4.77 11.52 -17.46
CA ALA A 126 -3.52 11.59 -16.73
C ALA A 126 -3.83 11.71 -15.24
N SER A 127 -3.17 10.88 -14.44
CA SER A 127 -3.34 10.83 -13.00
C SER A 127 -1.98 10.91 -12.31
N PHE A 128 -1.91 11.76 -11.31
CA PHE A 128 -0.77 11.89 -10.41
C PHE A 128 -1.21 11.60 -8.99
N LYS A 129 -0.52 10.70 -8.31
CA LYS A 129 -0.70 10.43 -6.89
C LYS A 129 0.63 10.59 -6.18
N ASN A 130 0.63 11.32 -5.07
CA ASN A 130 1.74 11.34 -4.14
C ASN A 130 1.23 11.04 -2.75
N TRP A 131 1.82 10.03 -2.11
CA TRP A 131 1.62 9.73 -0.71
C TRP A 131 2.93 9.90 0.03
N SER A 132 2.90 10.56 1.16
CA SER A 132 4.05 10.71 2.04
C SER A 132 3.63 10.61 3.50
N LYS A 133 4.50 10.04 4.32
CA LYS A 133 4.33 9.94 5.76
C LYS A 133 5.67 10.28 6.42
N THR A 134 5.64 11.21 7.36
CA THR A 134 6.74 11.49 8.27
C THR A 134 6.36 11.09 9.69
N GLU A 135 7.31 10.59 10.42
CA GLU A 135 7.15 10.15 11.79
C GLU A 135 8.27 10.73 12.64
N THR A 136 7.94 11.28 13.80
CA THR A 136 8.88 11.75 14.80
C THR A 136 8.52 11.12 16.13
N THR A 137 9.44 10.31 16.66
CA THR A 137 9.32 9.71 17.99
C THR A 137 10.26 10.45 18.93
N ARG A 138 9.72 10.94 20.02
CA ARG A 138 10.50 11.50 21.13
C ARG A 138 10.26 10.68 22.37
N LYS A 139 11.33 10.13 22.93
CA LYS A 139 11.25 9.20 24.06
C LYS A 139 12.45 9.41 24.99
N ALA A 140 12.20 9.44 26.29
CA ALA A 140 13.21 9.30 27.32
C ALA A 140 13.27 7.86 27.81
N GLY A 141 14.40 7.40 28.33
CA GLY A 141 14.48 6.21 29.14
C GLY A 141 13.91 6.49 30.53
N TYR A 142 13.58 5.44 31.26
CA TYR A 142 13.18 5.52 32.66
C TYR A 142 13.73 4.33 33.43
N ASN A 143 14.09 4.57 34.70
CA ASN A 143 14.57 3.53 35.60
C ASN A 143 13.38 2.91 36.30
N GLN A 144 13.39 1.59 36.42
CA GLN A 144 12.41 0.79 37.15
C GLN A 144 13.03 0.24 38.44
N PHE A 145 12.19 0.03 39.42
CA PHE A 145 12.59 -0.43 40.76
C PHE A 145 11.69 -1.56 41.20
N GLU A 146 12.27 -2.48 41.97
CA GLU A 146 11.58 -3.57 42.65
C GLU A 146 11.96 -3.60 44.13
N ILE A 147 11.13 -4.23 44.98
CA ILE A 147 11.43 -4.42 46.38
C ILE A 147 12.54 -5.46 46.49
N ASP A 148 13.67 -5.06 47.08
CA ASP A 148 14.83 -5.93 47.36
C ASP A 148 14.70 -6.63 48.72
N GLN A 149 14.38 -5.86 49.78
CA GLN A 149 14.18 -6.38 51.12
C GLN A 149 12.90 -5.77 51.69
N TYR A 150 12.16 -6.59 52.42
CA TYR A 150 10.95 -6.19 53.12
C TYR A 150 11.01 -6.65 54.57
N ASN A 151 10.79 -5.74 55.52
CA ASN A 151 10.71 -6.03 56.93
C ASN A 151 9.23 -6.15 57.36
N GLU A 152 8.76 -7.37 57.63
CA GLU A 152 7.37 -7.62 58.00
C GLU A 152 6.99 -6.95 59.34
N ALA A 153 7.93 -6.76 60.25
CA ALA A 153 7.66 -6.20 61.57
C ALA A 153 7.47 -4.66 61.53
N THR A 154 8.22 -3.97 60.69
CA THR A 154 8.17 -2.49 60.57
C THR A 154 7.43 -2.01 59.35
N GLY A 155 7.18 -2.89 58.36
CA GLY A 155 6.62 -2.50 57.04
C GLY A 155 7.61 -1.74 56.16
N GLU A 156 8.86 -1.62 56.56
CA GLU A 156 9.89 -0.93 55.79
C GLU A 156 10.44 -1.81 54.66
N TYR A 157 10.79 -1.19 53.52
CA TYR A 157 11.38 -1.89 52.39
C TYR A 157 12.52 -1.10 51.74
N THR A 158 13.42 -1.81 51.10
CA THR A 158 14.46 -1.25 50.25
C THR A 158 14.11 -1.51 48.79
N LEU A 159 14.56 -0.62 47.89
CA LEU A 159 14.36 -0.76 46.45
C LEU A 159 15.70 -1.00 45.77
N SER A 160 15.72 -1.98 44.89
CA SER A 160 16.78 -2.19 43.92
C SER A 160 16.34 -1.77 42.50
N ARG A 161 17.30 -1.37 41.66
CA ARG A 161 17.01 -1.01 40.29
C ARG A 161 16.90 -2.25 39.42
N VAL A 162 15.85 -2.31 38.62
CA VAL A 162 15.64 -3.37 37.62
C VAL A 162 16.47 -3.08 36.37
N GLY A 163 17.39 -3.99 36.06
CA GLY A 163 18.22 -3.88 34.87
C GLY A 163 19.25 -2.74 34.88
N ASN A 164 19.71 -2.35 33.71
CA ASN A 164 20.72 -1.32 33.56
C ASN A 164 20.14 0.10 33.67
N GLU A 165 20.98 1.03 34.09
CA GLU A 165 20.60 2.46 34.14
C GLU A 165 20.19 2.98 32.79
N GLN A 166 19.03 3.62 32.74
CA GLN A 166 18.48 4.19 31.51
C GLN A 166 18.79 5.69 31.43
N LYS A 167 19.14 6.15 30.23
CA LYS A 167 19.30 7.59 29.97
C LYS A 167 17.92 8.26 30.01
N THR A 168 17.72 9.14 30.97
CA THR A 168 16.44 9.88 31.15
C THR A 168 16.35 11.13 30.25
N ALA A 169 17.42 11.47 29.53
CA ALA A 169 17.39 12.56 28.54
C ALA A 169 16.49 12.16 27.35
N LEU A 170 15.71 13.14 26.89
CA LEU A 170 14.82 12.96 25.74
C LEU A 170 15.62 12.72 24.44
N ASN A 171 15.42 11.59 23.81
CA ASN A 171 15.95 11.28 22.48
C ASN A 171 14.91 11.55 21.40
N THR A 172 15.34 11.85 20.17
CA THR A 172 14.47 12.08 19.03
C THR A 172 14.91 11.22 17.86
N GLU A 173 13.97 10.46 17.31
CA GLU A 173 14.13 9.61 16.13
C GLU A 173 13.13 10.04 15.06
N GLY A 174 13.56 10.05 13.80
CA GLY A 174 12.75 10.41 12.66
C GLY A 174 12.67 9.28 11.64
N ALA A 175 11.51 9.06 11.07
CA ALA A 175 11.32 8.19 9.91
C ALA A 175 10.45 8.88 8.86
N ALA A 176 10.71 8.58 7.60
CA ALA A 176 9.88 9.04 6.50
C ALA A 176 9.68 7.89 5.51
N THR A 177 8.52 7.87 4.86
CA THR A 177 8.21 6.94 3.77
C THR A 177 7.24 7.61 2.82
N GLY A 178 7.14 7.10 1.60
CA GLY A 178 6.19 7.63 0.63
C GLY A 178 6.40 7.04 -0.74
N ASP A 179 5.40 7.23 -1.59
CA ASP A 179 5.43 6.84 -2.99
C ASP A 179 4.82 7.93 -3.88
N ARG A 180 5.20 7.89 -5.15
CA ARG A 180 4.67 8.73 -6.20
C ARG A 180 4.30 7.87 -7.39
N ARG A 181 3.08 8.02 -7.89
CA ARG A 181 2.58 7.30 -9.05
C ARG A 181 2.14 8.27 -10.13
N ILE A 182 2.56 7.99 -11.35
CA ILE A 182 2.09 8.65 -12.56
C ILE A 182 1.41 7.59 -13.42
N PHE A 183 0.17 7.85 -13.81
CA PHE A 183 -0.61 6.98 -14.66
C PHE A 183 -1.16 7.78 -15.84
N ILE A 184 -0.94 7.28 -17.05
CA ILE A 184 -1.44 7.87 -18.28
C ILE A 184 -2.21 6.78 -19.03
N GLN A 185 -3.40 7.13 -19.52
CA GLN A 185 -4.23 6.25 -20.31
C GLN A 185 -4.86 7.06 -21.45
N ALA A 186 -4.84 6.51 -22.65
CA ALA A 186 -5.58 7.03 -23.77
C ALA A 186 -6.32 5.88 -24.46
N TYR A 187 -7.58 6.09 -24.79
CA TYR A 187 -8.31 5.10 -25.58
C TYR A 187 -9.28 5.73 -26.57
N LEU A 188 -9.39 5.07 -27.71
CA LEU A 188 -10.42 5.29 -28.72
C LEU A 188 -11.55 4.30 -28.48
N ASP A 189 -12.77 4.78 -28.42
CA ASP A 189 -13.98 3.99 -28.31
C ASP A 189 -14.85 4.28 -29.56
N TYR A 190 -15.22 3.22 -30.28
CA TYR A 190 -16.11 3.28 -31.42
C TYR A 190 -17.32 2.42 -31.15
N LYS A 191 -18.51 3.01 -31.27
CA LYS A 191 -19.76 2.31 -31.09
C LYS A 191 -20.75 2.74 -32.15
N ARG A 192 -21.23 1.77 -32.94
CA ARG A 192 -22.19 2.06 -33.99
C ARG A 192 -23.07 0.88 -34.35
N LYS A 193 -24.37 1.15 -34.52
CA LYS A 193 -25.36 0.18 -34.99
C LYS A 193 -25.67 0.46 -36.47
N PHE A 194 -25.61 -0.57 -37.32
CA PHE A 194 -25.92 -0.57 -38.72
C PHE A 194 -27.06 -1.57 -38.96
N GLY A 195 -28.30 -1.10 -38.87
CA GLY A 195 -29.46 -1.98 -38.91
C GLY A 195 -29.43 -3.00 -37.78
N VAL A 196 -29.31 -4.26 -38.11
CA VAL A 196 -29.23 -5.40 -37.18
C VAL A 196 -27.80 -5.69 -36.64
N HIS A 197 -26.80 -4.97 -37.17
CA HIS A 197 -25.39 -5.15 -36.84
C HIS A 197 -24.96 -4.12 -35.77
N ASP A 198 -24.53 -4.55 -34.60
CA ASP A 198 -23.95 -3.70 -33.57
C ASP A 198 -22.43 -3.95 -33.49
N VAL A 199 -21.65 -2.93 -33.73
CA VAL A 199 -20.17 -3.00 -33.71
C VAL A 199 -19.64 -2.09 -32.64
N ASN A 200 -18.83 -2.62 -31.74
CA ASN A 200 -18.10 -1.88 -30.73
C ASN A 200 -16.62 -2.23 -30.82
N ALA A 201 -15.77 -1.22 -30.93
CA ALA A 201 -14.32 -1.39 -30.94
C ALA A 201 -13.67 -0.44 -29.96
N MET A 202 -12.64 -0.89 -29.28
CA MET A 202 -11.83 -0.09 -28.37
C MET A 202 -10.36 -0.37 -28.64
N LEU A 203 -9.56 0.69 -28.69
CA LEU A 203 -8.10 0.61 -28.68
C LEU A 203 -7.59 1.46 -27.53
N LEU A 204 -6.83 0.86 -26.63
CA LEU A 204 -6.35 1.47 -25.39
C LEU A 204 -4.83 1.39 -25.32
N TYR A 205 -4.21 2.48 -24.89
CA TYR A 205 -2.83 2.54 -24.43
C TYR A 205 -2.81 2.98 -22.96
N ASN A 206 -1.97 2.35 -22.14
CA ASN A 206 -1.71 2.80 -20.79
C ASN A 206 -0.22 2.74 -20.43
N GLN A 207 0.16 3.61 -19.51
CA GLN A 207 1.47 3.63 -18.88
C GLN A 207 1.31 3.94 -17.40
N ASP A 208 2.02 3.18 -16.56
CA ASP A 208 2.02 3.31 -15.11
C ASP A 208 3.46 3.33 -14.59
N GLN A 209 3.77 4.31 -13.77
CA GLN A 209 5.05 4.43 -13.09
C GLN A 209 4.82 4.69 -11.60
N LEU A 210 5.45 3.89 -10.75
CA LEU A 210 5.46 4.04 -9.30
C LEU A 210 6.90 4.19 -8.82
N ASP A 211 7.20 5.30 -8.17
CA ASP A 211 8.50 5.63 -7.58
C ASP A 211 8.41 5.59 -6.06
N ASN A 212 9.44 5.07 -5.40
CA ASN A 212 9.61 5.18 -3.97
C ASN A 212 10.29 6.51 -3.65
N ASN A 213 9.67 7.35 -2.80
CA ASN A 213 10.21 8.67 -2.44
C ASN A 213 11.39 8.60 -1.45
N LYS A 214 11.54 7.47 -0.75
CA LYS A 214 12.64 7.22 0.19
C LYS A 214 13.13 5.78 0.07
N PRO A 215 13.92 5.45 -0.96
CA PRO A 215 14.45 4.11 -1.13
C PRO A 215 15.55 3.81 -0.09
N ASP A 216 15.57 2.58 0.41
CA ASP A 216 16.58 2.13 1.37
C ASP A 216 17.73 1.37 0.69
N ASN A 217 17.53 0.93 -0.56
CA ASN A 217 18.52 0.20 -1.35
C ASN A 217 18.33 0.47 -2.86
N LEU A 218 19.28 -0.04 -3.67
CA LEU A 218 19.26 0.16 -5.12
C LEU A 218 17.95 -0.36 -5.76
N LEU A 219 17.52 -1.58 -5.43
CA LEU A 219 16.30 -2.17 -6.02
C LEU A 219 15.04 -1.39 -5.66
N SER A 220 14.95 -0.88 -4.43
CA SER A 220 13.84 -0.03 -4.01
C SER A 220 13.85 1.37 -4.64
N SER A 221 15.02 1.84 -5.12
CA SER A 221 15.18 3.12 -5.82
C SER A 221 14.74 3.07 -7.29
N LEU A 222 14.69 1.88 -7.87
CA LEU A 222 14.25 1.70 -9.25
C LEU A 222 12.72 1.89 -9.34
N PRO A 223 12.22 2.66 -10.32
CA PRO A 223 10.79 2.82 -10.52
C PRO A 223 10.14 1.48 -10.90
N ARG A 224 8.85 1.34 -10.64
CA ARG A 224 8.02 0.26 -11.16
C ARG A 224 7.29 0.77 -12.37
N ARG A 225 7.65 0.30 -13.57
CA ARG A 225 7.05 0.73 -14.82
C ARG A 225 6.31 -0.41 -15.50
N LYS A 226 5.10 -0.10 -15.94
CA LYS A 226 4.26 -0.97 -16.76
C LYS A 226 3.71 -0.16 -17.90
N GLN A 227 3.58 -0.76 -19.06
CA GLN A 227 2.89 -0.18 -20.18
C GLN A 227 2.18 -1.24 -21.00
N GLY A 228 1.14 -0.86 -21.70
CA GLY A 228 0.40 -1.81 -22.49
C GLY A 228 -0.47 -1.18 -23.54
N ILE A 229 -0.77 -1.99 -24.55
CA ILE A 229 -1.79 -1.73 -25.54
C ILE A 229 -2.81 -2.85 -25.43
N ALA A 230 -4.08 -2.49 -25.42
CA ALA A 230 -5.18 -3.44 -25.47
C ALA A 230 -6.18 -3.04 -26.54
N ALA A 231 -6.74 -4.04 -27.20
CA ALA A 231 -7.87 -3.79 -28.11
C ALA A 231 -8.98 -4.78 -27.85
N ARG A 232 -10.20 -4.33 -28.10
CA ARG A 232 -11.43 -5.11 -28.04
C ARG A 232 -12.27 -4.82 -29.25
N LEU A 233 -12.77 -5.86 -29.86
CA LEU A 233 -13.77 -5.79 -30.92
C LEU A 233 -14.94 -6.69 -30.52
N SER A 234 -16.11 -6.10 -30.35
CA SER A 234 -17.35 -6.85 -30.10
C SER A 234 -18.33 -6.59 -31.24
N TYR A 235 -19.00 -7.64 -31.64
CA TYR A 235 -19.98 -7.65 -32.70
C TYR A 235 -21.24 -8.40 -32.22
N ALA A 236 -22.38 -7.79 -32.45
CA ALA A 236 -23.67 -8.42 -32.24
C ALA A 236 -24.51 -8.39 -33.54
N TYR A 237 -25.07 -9.53 -33.89
CA TYR A 237 -26.02 -9.65 -34.97
C TYR A 237 -27.43 -9.85 -34.39
N ASP A 238 -28.30 -8.87 -34.64
CA ASP A 238 -29.71 -8.84 -34.20
C ASP A 238 -29.89 -9.11 -32.70
N ASP A 239 -28.90 -8.71 -31.87
CA ASP A 239 -28.82 -8.99 -30.46
C ASP A 239 -28.88 -10.51 -30.09
N ARG A 240 -28.80 -11.41 -31.08
CA ARG A 240 -28.87 -12.88 -30.96
C ARG A 240 -27.49 -13.49 -30.89
N TYR A 241 -26.65 -13.24 -31.91
CA TYR A 241 -25.30 -13.80 -32.00
C TYR A 241 -24.29 -12.77 -31.62
N LEU A 242 -23.46 -13.09 -30.65
CA LEU A 242 -22.50 -12.21 -30.05
C LEU A 242 -21.10 -12.79 -30.21
N ALA A 243 -20.16 -12.00 -30.68
CA ALA A 243 -18.76 -12.37 -30.75
C ALA A 243 -17.90 -11.24 -30.21
N GLU A 244 -16.88 -11.58 -29.44
CA GLU A 244 -15.92 -10.62 -28.90
C GLU A 244 -14.52 -11.20 -29.03
N VAL A 245 -13.59 -10.38 -29.51
CA VAL A 245 -12.16 -10.65 -29.56
C VAL A 245 -11.45 -9.57 -28.80
N ASN A 246 -10.57 -9.97 -27.88
CA ASN A 246 -9.72 -9.06 -27.15
C ASN A 246 -8.27 -9.49 -27.31
N PHE A 247 -7.36 -8.52 -27.26
CA PHE A 247 -5.97 -8.79 -27.03
C PHE A 247 -5.34 -7.72 -26.14
N GLY A 248 -4.37 -8.13 -25.33
CA GLY A 248 -3.49 -7.27 -24.59
C GLY A 248 -2.05 -7.55 -24.97
N TYR A 249 -1.26 -6.51 -25.17
CA TYR A 249 0.19 -6.57 -25.31
C TYR A 249 0.80 -5.71 -24.21
N ASN A 250 1.17 -6.35 -23.11
CA ASN A 250 1.54 -5.69 -21.86
C ASN A 250 2.99 -5.96 -21.52
N GLY A 251 3.69 -4.92 -21.07
CA GLY A 251 5.08 -4.98 -20.65
C GLY A 251 5.26 -4.58 -19.18
N SER A 252 6.17 -5.29 -18.49
CA SER A 252 6.58 -5.02 -17.11
C SER A 252 8.09 -5.04 -16.98
N GLU A 253 8.65 -4.09 -16.25
CA GLU A 253 10.08 -4.04 -15.92
C GLU A 253 10.54 -5.16 -14.96
N ASN A 254 9.61 -5.90 -14.36
CA ASN A 254 9.95 -7.08 -13.56
C ASN A 254 10.62 -8.17 -14.39
N PHE A 255 10.54 -8.12 -15.73
CA PHE A 255 11.14 -9.09 -16.64
C PHE A 255 12.32 -8.49 -17.40
N ALA A 256 13.28 -9.36 -17.78
CA ALA A 256 14.44 -9.00 -18.59
C ALA A 256 14.00 -8.37 -19.93
N LYS A 257 14.85 -7.51 -20.49
CA LYS A 257 14.55 -6.69 -21.69
C LYS A 257 13.87 -7.45 -22.83
N ASN A 258 14.30 -8.67 -23.09
CA ASN A 258 13.79 -9.49 -24.21
C ASN A 258 12.45 -10.18 -23.88
N ASN A 259 12.06 -10.27 -22.60
CA ASN A 259 10.86 -10.98 -22.13
C ASN A 259 9.87 -10.04 -21.44
N ARG A 260 10.05 -8.71 -21.59
CA ARG A 260 9.21 -7.70 -20.91
C ARG A 260 7.78 -7.69 -21.35
N PHE A 261 7.52 -8.03 -22.61
CA PHE A 261 6.20 -7.93 -23.22
C PHE A 261 5.59 -9.28 -23.46
N GLY A 262 4.34 -9.45 -23.03
CA GLY A 262 3.51 -10.63 -23.29
C GLY A 262 2.29 -10.29 -24.13
N PHE A 263 1.88 -11.23 -24.98
CA PHE A 263 0.66 -11.14 -25.78
C PHE A 263 -0.43 -12.04 -25.18
N PHE A 264 -1.59 -11.45 -24.91
CA PHE A 264 -2.68 -12.07 -24.18
C PHE A 264 -3.98 -11.97 -24.97
N PRO A 265 -4.23 -12.88 -25.92
CA PRO A 265 -5.47 -12.91 -26.70
C PRO A 265 -6.60 -13.57 -25.93
N SER A 266 -7.84 -13.17 -26.22
CA SER A 266 -9.04 -13.87 -25.79
C SER A 266 -10.16 -13.75 -26.82
N ILE A 267 -11.02 -14.77 -26.86
CA ILE A 267 -12.22 -14.82 -27.68
C ILE A 267 -13.41 -15.22 -26.82
N ALA A 268 -14.54 -14.60 -27.07
CA ALA A 268 -15.81 -14.97 -26.43
C ALA A 268 -16.91 -15.03 -27.49
N LEU A 269 -17.77 -16.03 -27.36
CA LEU A 269 -18.97 -16.19 -28.17
C LEU A 269 -20.20 -16.25 -27.27
N GLY A 270 -21.30 -15.69 -27.73
CA GLY A 270 -22.56 -15.70 -27.02
C GLY A 270 -23.73 -15.92 -27.95
N TYR A 271 -24.71 -16.67 -27.49
CA TYR A 271 -25.96 -16.88 -28.20
C TYR A 271 -27.13 -16.57 -27.28
N ASN A 272 -27.91 -15.59 -27.67
CA ASN A 272 -29.07 -15.11 -26.95
C ASN A 272 -30.33 -15.83 -27.44
N ILE A 273 -30.55 -17.01 -26.93
CA ILE A 273 -31.61 -17.94 -27.37
C ILE A 273 -32.99 -17.31 -27.17
N SER A 274 -33.17 -16.53 -26.12
CA SER A 274 -34.44 -15.85 -25.84
C SER A 274 -34.87 -14.82 -26.89
N GLN A 275 -34.01 -14.47 -27.84
CA GLN A 275 -34.34 -13.59 -28.98
C GLN A 275 -34.79 -14.36 -30.20
N GLU A 276 -34.85 -15.71 -30.16
CA GLU A 276 -35.34 -16.52 -31.23
C GLU A 276 -36.89 -16.63 -31.23
N LYS A 277 -37.49 -16.70 -32.37
CA LYS A 277 -38.95 -16.76 -32.51
C LYS A 277 -39.56 -17.97 -31.80
N PHE A 278 -38.85 -19.08 -31.79
CA PHE A 278 -39.31 -20.29 -31.11
C PHE A 278 -39.37 -20.16 -29.57
N TRP A 279 -38.75 -19.14 -29.02
CA TRP A 279 -38.75 -18.89 -27.57
C TRP A 279 -39.96 -18.06 -27.12
N GLU A 280 -40.69 -17.39 -28.02
CA GLU A 280 -41.86 -16.58 -27.71
C GLU A 280 -42.86 -17.21 -26.73
N PRO A 281 -43.25 -18.53 -26.91
CA PRO A 281 -44.22 -19.17 -26.02
C PRO A 281 -43.72 -19.31 -24.57
N ILE A 282 -42.42 -19.33 -24.37
CA ILE A 282 -41.76 -19.54 -23.05
C ILE A 282 -41.34 -18.21 -22.43
N SER A 283 -41.35 -17.14 -23.17
CA SER A 283 -40.82 -15.80 -22.75
C SER A 283 -41.51 -15.26 -21.50
N ASN A 284 -42.78 -15.60 -21.25
CA ASN A 284 -43.51 -15.20 -20.04
C ASN A 284 -43.01 -15.88 -18.77
N VAL A 285 -42.32 -17.04 -18.88
CA VAL A 285 -41.75 -17.79 -17.74
C VAL A 285 -40.26 -17.54 -17.64
N ILE A 286 -39.55 -17.60 -18.78
CA ILE A 286 -38.10 -17.33 -18.88
C ILE A 286 -37.88 -16.22 -19.87
N SER A 287 -37.81 -15.00 -19.39
CA SER A 287 -37.68 -13.79 -20.20
C SER A 287 -36.31 -13.62 -20.85
N HIS A 288 -35.25 -14.20 -20.28
CA HIS A 288 -33.90 -14.11 -20.82
C HIS A 288 -33.12 -15.40 -20.65
N PHE A 289 -32.66 -15.99 -21.78
CA PHE A 289 -31.80 -17.15 -21.79
C PHE A 289 -30.66 -16.97 -22.79
N LYS A 290 -29.40 -16.91 -22.25
CA LYS A 290 -28.18 -16.69 -23.04
C LYS A 290 -27.14 -17.74 -22.71
N LEU A 291 -26.59 -18.39 -23.74
CA LEU A 291 -25.37 -19.18 -23.63
C LEU A 291 -24.15 -18.37 -23.98
N ARG A 292 -23.07 -18.55 -23.25
CA ARG A 292 -21.77 -17.92 -23.55
C ARG A 292 -20.61 -18.83 -23.21
N GLY A 293 -19.56 -18.74 -24.02
CA GLY A 293 -18.28 -19.39 -23.78
C GLY A 293 -17.14 -18.46 -24.11
N SER A 294 -16.04 -18.55 -23.40
CA SER A 294 -14.85 -17.76 -23.66
C SER A 294 -13.58 -18.55 -23.36
N TYR A 295 -12.54 -18.23 -24.11
CA TYR A 295 -11.19 -18.75 -23.90
C TYR A 295 -10.20 -17.61 -24.04
N GLY A 296 -9.16 -17.59 -23.21
CA GLY A 296 -8.15 -16.53 -23.26
C GLY A 296 -6.89 -16.87 -22.49
N LEU A 297 -5.82 -16.20 -22.82
CA LEU A 297 -4.56 -16.22 -22.13
C LEU A 297 -4.44 -14.98 -21.23
N VAL A 298 -3.91 -15.18 -20.04
CA VAL A 298 -3.64 -14.11 -19.07
C VAL A 298 -2.20 -14.16 -18.63
N GLY A 299 -1.61 -12.98 -18.37
CA GLY A 299 -0.27 -12.85 -17.81
C GLY A 299 -0.33 -12.38 -16.36
N ASN A 300 0.65 -12.81 -15.57
CA ASN A 300 0.87 -12.34 -14.22
C ASN A 300 2.31 -11.87 -14.07
N ASP A 301 2.51 -10.62 -13.60
CA ASP A 301 3.82 -10.05 -13.26
C ASP A 301 4.00 -9.84 -11.75
N GLY A 302 3.08 -10.37 -10.94
CA GLY A 302 3.08 -10.33 -9.48
C GLY A 302 4.05 -11.36 -8.87
N ILE A 303 5.34 -11.21 -9.14
CA ILE A 303 6.41 -11.99 -8.50
C ILE A 303 6.79 -11.32 -7.17
N ASN A 304 7.17 -12.13 -6.16
CA ASN A 304 7.55 -11.63 -4.83
C ASN A 304 8.82 -10.78 -4.87
N GLU A 305 9.76 -11.11 -5.76
CA GLU A 305 11.01 -10.39 -5.92
C GLU A 305 11.01 -9.57 -7.21
N ARG A 306 11.35 -8.28 -7.08
CA ARG A 306 11.48 -7.38 -8.22
C ARG A 306 12.80 -7.65 -8.93
N TYR A 307 12.77 -7.59 -10.27
CA TYR A 307 13.98 -7.75 -11.10
C TYR A 307 14.73 -9.07 -10.79
N ALA A 308 13.99 -10.17 -10.58
CA ALA A 308 14.55 -11.49 -10.27
C ALA A 308 15.60 -11.99 -11.30
N TYR A 309 15.72 -11.31 -12.44
CA TYR A 309 16.74 -11.56 -13.45
C TYR A 309 18.08 -10.81 -13.21
N LEU A 310 18.12 -9.89 -12.22
CA LEU A 310 19.36 -9.21 -11.83
C LEU A 310 20.06 -10.04 -10.76
N GLU A 311 21.36 -10.23 -10.94
CA GLU A 311 22.19 -10.81 -9.90
C GLU A 311 22.42 -9.75 -8.81
N ASP A 312 22.02 -10.07 -7.58
CA ASP A 312 22.29 -9.24 -6.40
C ASP A 312 23.39 -9.93 -5.58
N ILE A 313 24.57 -9.32 -5.58
CA ILE A 313 25.72 -9.83 -4.84
C ILE A 313 25.82 -9.03 -3.55
N VAL A 314 25.41 -9.64 -2.43
CA VAL A 314 25.56 -9.05 -1.11
C VAL A 314 26.91 -9.44 -0.52
N LEU A 315 27.82 -8.47 -0.39
CA LEU A 315 29.09 -8.64 0.31
C LEU A 315 28.83 -8.51 1.81
N SER A 316 28.76 -9.64 2.53
CA SER A 316 28.58 -9.65 3.99
C SER A 316 29.80 -10.24 4.70
N SER A 317 30.09 -9.73 5.91
CA SER A 317 31.28 -10.15 6.68
C SER A 317 31.20 -11.59 7.22
N ASP A 318 30.07 -12.30 7.15
CA ASP A 318 29.83 -13.49 7.97
C ASP A 318 29.70 -14.84 7.25
N LYS A 319 29.67 -14.91 5.92
CA LYS A 319 29.51 -16.21 5.22
C LYS A 319 30.33 -16.29 3.94
N TRP A 320 31.16 -17.32 3.86
CA TRP A 320 32.04 -17.72 2.77
C TRP A 320 33.37 -16.95 2.71
N LYS A 321 34.45 -17.57 3.25
CA LYS A 321 35.83 -17.15 3.01
C LYS A 321 36.34 -17.81 1.74
N TYR A 322 36.51 -17.05 0.68
CA TYR A 322 37.37 -17.48 -0.41
C TYR A 322 38.83 -17.29 0.01
N THR A 323 39.60 -18.39 0.02
CA THR A 323 41.02 -18.40 0.39
C THR A 323 41.90 -17.89 -0.75
N THR A 324 41.66 -16.71 -1.26
CA THR A 324 42.57 -16.04 -2.21
C THR A 324 43.29 -14.83 -1.60
N GLY A 325 43.52 -14.84 -0.28
CA GLY A 325 44.32 -13.79 0.38
C GLY A 325 43.64 -12.44 0.57
N VAL A 326 42.43 -12.28 0.09
CA VAL A 326 41.58 -11.07 0.32
C VAL A 326 40.41 -11.48 1.19
N ASN A 327 40.33 -10.92 2.41
CA ASN A 327 39.21 -11.14 3.32
C ASN A 327 37.93 -10.42 2.80
N GLN A 328 37.25 -11.01 1.85
CA GLN A 328 35.93 -10.58 1.39
C GLN A 328 35.00 -11.79 1.44
N ASN A 329 33.94 -11.64 2.22
CA ASN A 329 32.84 -12.62 2.29
C ASN A 329 31.81 -12.25 1.22
N VAL A 330 31.68 -13.07 0.19
CA VAL A 330 30.69 -12.89 -0.88
C VAL A 330 29.53 -13.83 -0.62
N ASN A 331 28.34 -13.30 -0.40
CA ASN A 331 27.11 -14.08 -0.34
C ASN A 331 26.40 -13.97 -1.71
N LEU A 332 26.47 -15.02 -2.49
CA LEU A 332 25.76 -15.13 -3.77
C LEU A 332 24.33 -15.62 -3.45
N GLN A 333 23.35 -14.74 -3.51
CA GLN A 333 21.96 -15.16 -3.65
C GLN A 333 21.67 -15.31 -5.14
N GLY A 334 21.63 -16.54 -5.60
CA GLY A 334 21.18 -16.85 -6.94
C GLY A 334 19.67 -16.60 -7.07
N PRO A 335 19.17 -16.47 -8.30
CA PRO A 335 17.74 -16.38 -8.54
C PRO A 335 17.05 -17.64 -8.00
N VAL A 336 16.00 -17.42 -7.21
CA VAL A 336 15.09 -18.45 -6.70
C VAL A 336 14.14 -18.88 -7.81
#